data_6dbb00a6b1b3930a6a8effb36d4ec8b8
#
_entry.id   6dbb00a6b1b3930a6a8effb36d4ec8b8
#
_cell.length_a   1.000
_cell.length_b   1.000
_cell.length_c   1.000
_cell.angle_alpha   90.00
_cell.angle_beta   90.00
_cell.angle_gamma   90.00
#
_symmetry.space_group_name_H-M   'P 1'
#
loop_
_entity.id
_entity.type
_entity.pdbx_description
1 polymer ?
#
loop_
_entity_poly.entity_id
_entity_poly.type
_entity_poly.pdbx_seq_one_letter_code
_entity_poly.pdbx_strand_id
1 'polypeptide(L)'
;MSKDKLSQLLSSNIQPKIEGLEITYISHDEESGFYVVSVPRSNTAHQNRLSHVYYKRRNATVEAMEDYEIRDVMNRSKTPIIDIDFTLLVTKIDVTQNKTPFGLFTANKIEERSTRYEYTLKFRAVNNGQILAKYVNFYIYIPQQIVEQSKEYDLEDGYSVIYEDNTIRDVVGFELGRPLYGPARYDPILPGMCDRKHSLKLCIDKIKEIVNLPCIKYEIHADNAPTRLKEIKWEKVTIEQQSKEEYIDNVPHFAPNI
;
A
#
# COMPACT_ATOMS: atom_id res chain seq x y z
N MET A 1 -7.02 -10.60 -43.61
CA MET A 1 -8.15 -10.31 -42.65
C MET A 1 -7.96 -8.91 -42.13
N SER A 2 -9.02 -8.09 -42.04
CA SER A 2 -8.86 -6.75 -41.45
C SER A 2 -8.88 -6.79 -39.92
N LYS A 3 -8.31 -5.75 -39.27
CA LYS A 3 -8.33 -5.56 -37.82
C LYS A 3 -9.76 -5.59 -37.28
N ASP A 4 -10.69 -4.90 -37.96
CA ASP A 4 -12.10 -4.83 -37.56
C ASP A 4 -12.79 -6.19 -37.59
N LYS A 5 -12.51 -6.99 -38.63
CA LYS A 5 -13.05 -8.34 -38.75
C LYS A 5 -12.53 -9.25 -37.63
N LEU A 6 -11.25 -9.12 -37.25
CA LEU A 6 -10.68 -9.86 -36.12
C LEU A 6 -11.32 -9.43 -34.79
N SER A 7 -11.47 -8.12 -34.57
CA SER A 7 -12.14 -7.58 -33.39
C SER A 7 -13.58 -8.06 -33.25
N GLN A 8 -14.32 -8.06 -34.36
CA GLN A 8 -15.71 -8.55 -34.41
C GLN A 8 -15.78 -10.06 -34.12
N LEU A 9 -14.87 -10.86 -34.66
CA LEU A 9 -14.79 -12.31 -34.42
C LEU A 9 -14.56 -12.59 -32.93
N LEU A 10 -13.62 -11.90 -32.31
CA LEU A 10 -13.32 -12.07 -30.87
C LEU A 10 -14.53 -11.65 -30.01
N SER A 11 -15.13 -10.50 -30.30
CA SER A 11 -16.27 -9.99 -29.55
C SER A 11 -17.54 -10.82 -29.70
N SER A 12 -17.74 -11.51 -30.83
CA SER A 12 -18.93 -12.35 -31.09
C SER A 12 -18.81 -13.75 -30.50
N ASN A 13 -17.58 -14.28 -30.42
CA ASN A 13 -17.36 -15.68 -30.05
C ASN A 13 -16.93 -15.89 -28.58
N ILE A 14 -16.66 -14.81 -27.85
CA ILE A 14 -16.23 -14.89 -26.44
C ILE A 14 -17.26 -14.24 -25.52
N GLN A 15 -17.69 -14.95 -24.49
CA GLN A 15 -18.69 -14.48 -23.53
C GLN A 15 -18.25 -14.76 -22.07
N PRO A 16 -18.36 -13.78 -21.15
CA PRO A 16 -18.58 -12.36 -21.43
C PRO A 16 -17.48 -11.77 -22.31
N LYS A 17 -17.70 -10.58 -22.88
CA LYS A 17 -16.68 -9.90 -23.68
C LYS A 17 -15.43 -9.59 -22.85
N ILE A 18 -14.26 -9.67 -23.46
CA ILE A 18 -12.99 -9.30 -22.82
C ILE A 18 -12.85 -7.78 -22.88
N GLU A 19 -12.83 -7.14 -21.71
CA GLU A 19 -12.57 -5.71 -21.59
C GLU A 19 -11.08 -5.41 -21.72
N GLY A 20 -10.72 -4.28 -22.34
CA GLY A 20 -9.31 -3.86 -22.50
C GLY A 20 -8.51 -4.71 -23.50
N LEU A 21 -9.16 -5.46 -24.39
CA LEU A 21 -8.49 -6.20 -25.44
C LEU A 21 -7.95 -5.23 -26.50
N GLU A 22 -6.65 -5.33 -26.77
CA GLU A 22 -5.97 -4.49 -27.77
C GLU A 22 -5.46 -5.33 -28.92
N ILE A 23 -5.66 -4.83 -30.16
CA ILE A 23 -5.20 -5.47 -31.39
C ILE A 23 -4.26 -4.51 -32.10
N THR A 24 -3.02 -4.92 -32.30
CA THR A 24 -1.99 -4.16 -33.00
C THR A 24 -1.57 -4.93 -34.23
N TYR A 25 -1.57 -4.26 -35.39
CA TYR A 25 -1.02 -4.83 -36.63
C TYR A 25 0.47 -4.48 -36.72
N ILE A 26 1.30 -5.48 -37.01
CA ILE A 26 2.73 -5.31 -37.24
C ILE A 26 2.99 -5.76 -38.67
N SER A 27 3.44 -4.84 -39.56
CA SER A 27 3.86 -5.13 -40.93
C SER A 27 5.18 -5.91 -40.88
N HIS A 28 5.28 -6.94 -41.67
CA HIS A 28 6.51 -7.69 -41.89
C HIS A 28 7.20 -7.26 -43.18
N ASP A 29 6.40 -7.08 -44.25
CA ASP A 29 6.82 -6.57 -45.56
C ASP A 29 5.68 -5.75 -46.19
N GLU A 30 5.81 -5.37 -47.48
CA GLU A 30 4.79 -4.55 -48.19
C GLU A 30 3.43 -5.24 -48.33
N GLU A 31 3.39 -6.56 -48.34
CA GLU A 31 2.17 -7.35 -48.62
C GLU A 31 1.71 -8.17 -47.39
N SER A 32 2.56 -8.38 -46.39
CA SER A 32 2.29 -9.27 -45.28
C SER A 32 2.52 -8.63 -43.93
N GLY A 33 1.88 -9.19 -42.90
CA GLY A 33 2.01 -8.80 -41.52
C GLY A 33 1.20 -9.70 -40.58
N PHE A 34 1.32 -9.46 -39.31
CA PHE A 34 0.63 -10.23 -38.27
C PHE A 34 -0.06 -9.33 -37.26
N TYR A 35 -1.09 -9.87 -36.64
CA TYR A 35 -1.80 -9.21 -35.55
C TYR A 35 -1.27 -9.69 -34.20
N VAL A 36 -0.90 -8.75 -33.34
CA VAL A 36 -0.63 -9.01 -31.93
C VAL A 36 -1.91 -8.66 -31.17
N VAL A 37 -2.44 -9.62 -30.42
CA VAL A 37 -3.60 -9.43 -29.56
C VAL A 37 -3.13 -9.44 -28.12
N SER A 38 -3.21 -8.29 -27.46
CA SER A 38 -2.96 -8.15 -26.03
C SER A 38 -4.25 -8.43 -25.27
N VAL A 39 -4.19 -9.43 -24.40
CA VAL A 39 -5.34 -9.86 -23.60
C VAL A 39 -5.05 -9.56 -22.12
N PRO A 40 -5.76 -8.63 -21.49
CA PRO A 40 -5.55 -8.35 -20.08
C PRO A 40 -6.04 -9.52 -19.22
N ARG A 41 -5.53 -9.59 -18.00
CA ARG A 41 -6.01 -10.56 -17.00
C ARG A 41 -7.47 -10.26 -16.67
N SER A 42 -8.34 -11.25 -16.79
CA SER A 42 -9.73 -11.14 -16.40
C SER A 42 -10.00 -11.75 -15.02
N ASN A 43 -10.97 -11.19 -14.31
CA ASN A 43 -11.49 -11.71 -13.05
C ASN A 43 -12.72 -12.61 -13.22
N THR A 44 -13.08 -12.91 -14.47
CA THR A 44 -14.17 -13.83 -14.79
C THR A 44 -13.72 -14.85 -15.85
N ALA A 45 -14.30 -16.03 -15.85
CA ALA A 45 -14.04 -17.03 -16.87
C ALA A 45 -14.77 -16.67 -18.16
N HIS A 46 -14.07 -16.79 -19.29
CA HIS A 46 -14.60 -16.51 -20.61
C HIS A 46 -14.90 -17.81 -21.36
N GLN A 47 -16.11 -17.93 -21.82
CA GLN A 47 -16.60 -19.10 -22.55
C GLN A 47 -16.56 -18.86 -24.06
N ASN A 48 -16.15 -19.85 -24.82
CA ASN A 48 -16.37 -19.84 -26.26
C ASN A 48 -17.86 -20.06 -26.54
N ARG A 49 -18.47 -19.13 -27.26
CA ARG A 49 -19.91 -19.09 -27.50
C ARG A 49 -20.41 -20.21 -28.41
N LEU A 50 -19.55 -20.72 -29.29
CA LEU A 50 -19.91 -21.77 -30.24
C LEU A 50 -19.83 -23.16 -29.61
N SER A 51 -18.77 -23.41 -28.83
CA SER A 51 -18.56 -24.72 -28.21
C SER A 51 -19.14 -24.83 -26.78
N HIS A 52 -19.53 -23.70 -26.20
CA HIS A 52 -19.94 -23.60 -24.76
C HIS A 52 -18.88 -24.12 -23.79
N VAL A 53 -17.60 -24.09 -24.18
CA VAL A 53 -16.47 -24.56 -23.36
C VAL A 53 -15.62 -23.39 -22.92
N TYR A 54 -15.15 -23.46 -21.67
CA TYR A 54 -14.12 -22.58 -21.14
C TYR A 54 -12.76 -23.18 -21.42
N TYR A 55 -11.88 -22.39 -22.02
CA TYR A 55 -10.54 -22.84 -22.39
C TYR A 55 -9.46 -22.14 -21.58
N LYS A 56 -8.40 -22.89 -21.29
CA LYS A 56 -7.15 -22.38 -20.75
C LYS A 56 -6.00 -22.66 -21.71
N ARG A 57 -4.99 -21.82 -21.68
CA ARG A 57 -3.74 -22.07 -22.36
C ARG A 57 -2.71 -22.59 -21.37
N ARG A 58 -2.08 -23.70 -21.68
CA ARG A 58 -0.95 -24.26 -20.94
C ARG A 58 0.21 -24.38 -21.90
N ASN A 59 1.20 -23.46 -21.81
CA ASN A 59 2.31 -23.34 -22.75
C ASN A 59 1.82 -23.16 -24.20
N ALA A 60 2.03 -24.16 -25.05
CA ALA A 60 1.65 -24.14 -26.46
C ALA A 60 0.29 -24.81 -26.75
N THR A 61 -0.34 -25.45 -25.76
CA THR A 61 -1.59 -26.19 -25.91
C THR A 61 -2.78 -25.41 -25.38
N VAL A 62 -3.95 -25.67 -25.97
CA VAL A 62 -5.25 -25.17 -25.49
C VAL A 62 -6.03 -26.35 -24.96
N GLU A 63 -6.50 -26.25 -23.73
CA GLU A 63 -7.24 -27.33 -23.05
C GLU A 63 -8.57 -26.78 -22.52
N ALA A 64 -9.58 -27.64 -22.39
CA ALA A 64 -10.80 -27.28 -21.66
C ALA A 64 -10.46 -27.10 -20.18
N MET A 65 -11.08 -26.11 -19.55
CA MET A 65 -10.99 -25.94 -18.10
C MET A 65 -11.88 -26.95 -17.38
N GLU A 66 -11.36 -27.50 -16.30
CA GLU A 66 -12.13 -28.31 -15.37
C GLU A 66 -13.07 -27.43 -14.53
N ASP A 67 -14.13 -28.02 -13.98
CA ASP A 67 -15.15 -27.30 -13.20
C ASP A 67 -14.55 -26.48 -12.03
N TYR A 68 -13.59 -27.07 -11.30
CA TYR A 68 -12.93 -26.36 -10.20
C TYR A 68 -12.11 -25.15 -10.67
N GLU A 69 -11.49 -25.23 -11.85
CA GLU A 69 -10.73 -24.12 -12.45
C GLU A 69 -11.65 -22.97 -12.87
N ILE A 70 -12.81 -23.31 -13.45
CA ILE A 70 -13.84 -22.33 -13.82
C ILE A 70 -14.32 -21.60 -12.57
N ARG A 71 -14.64 -22.35 -11.51
CA ARG A 71 -15.07 -21.78 -10.22
C ARG A 71 -13.99 -20.89 -9.59
N ASP A 72 -12.73 -21.31 -9.66
CA ASP A 72 -11.62 -20.50 -9.14
C ASP A 72 -11.53 -19.14 -9.85
N VAL A 73 -11.59 -19.15 -11.19
CA VAL A 73 -11.57 -17.90 -11.96
C VAL A 73 -12.82 -17.04 -11.67
N MET A 74 -14.00 -17.62 -11.58
CA MET A 74 -15.24 -16.90 -11.28
C MET A 74 -15.25 -16.35 -9.84
N ASN A 75 -14.60 -17.03 -8.90
CA ASN A 75 -14.49 -16.56 -7.52
C ASN A 75 -13.49 -15.41 -7.38
N ARG A 76 -12.56 -15.22 -8.31
CA ARG A 76 -11.67 -14.04 -8.32
C ARG A 76 -12.44 -12.72 -8.36
N SER A 77 -13.59 -12.69 -9.04
CA SER A 77 -14.48 -11.53 -9.05
C SER A 77 -15.24 -11.30 -7.74
N LYS A 78 -15.23 -12.28 -6.84
CA LYS A 78 -15.94 -12.24 -5.56
C LYS A 78 -15.04 -11.99 -4.36
N THR A 79 -13.71 -11.89 -4.59
CA THR A 79 -12.75 -11.63 -3.53
C THR A 79 -12.19 -10.22 -3.63
N PRO A 80 -12.06 -9.49 -2.52
CA PRO A 80 -11.41 -8.19 -2.53
C PRO A 80 -9.92 -8.32 -2.88
N ILE A 81 -9.38 -7.32 -3.54
CA ILE A 81 -7.95 -7.24 -3.88
C ILE A 81 -7.33 -6.11 -3.08
N ILE A 82 -6.80 -6.46 -1.92
CA ILE A 82 -6.17 -5.48 -1.04
C ILE A 82 -4.67 -5.48 -1.25
N ASP A 83 -4.09 -4.29 -1.21
CA ASP A 83 -2.65 -4.04 -1.20
C ASP A 83 -2.30 -2.96 -0.17
N ILE A 84 -1.02 -2.77 0.10
CA ILE A 84 -0.57 -1.69 0.98
C ILE A 84 0.28 -0.72 0.17
N ASP A 85 -0.13 0.55 0.18
CA ASP A 85 0.65 1.64 -0.36
C ASP A 85 1.61 2.14 0.71
N PHE A 86 2.89 2.27 0.34
CA PHE A 86 3.93 2.82 1.20
C PHE A 86 4.45 4.14 0.65
N THR A 87 4.62 5.10 1.53
CA THR A 87 5.22 6.41 1.22
C THR A 87 6.21 6.78 2.31
N LEU A 88 7.45 7.05 1.95
CA LEU A 88 8.47 7.57 2.83
C LEU A 88 8.43 9.11 2.79
N LEU A 89 7.97 9.71 3.87
CA LEU A 89 8.01 11.16 4.04
C LEU A 89 9.34 11.56 4.64
N VAL A 90 10.10 12.38 3.90
CA VAL A 90 11.35 12.99 4.35
C VAL A 90 11.06 14.44 4.71
N THR A 91 11.14 14.76 5.99
CA THR A 91 10.94 16.11 6.49
C THR A 91 12.29 16.77 6.78
N LYS A 92 12.64 17.80 6.01
CA LYS A 92 13.77 18.68 6.32
C LYS A 92 13.31 19.69 7.36
N ILE A 93 14.00 19.76 8.49
CA ILE A 93 13.69 20.70 9.57
C ILE A 93 14.86 21.64 9.73
N ASP A 94 14.63 22.91 9.38
CA ASP A 94 15.58 23.98 9.62
C ASP A 94 15.30 24.57 11.00
N VAL A 95 16.21 24.29 11.95
CA VAL A 95 16.09 24.68 13.36
C VAL A 95 16.87 25.97 13.59
N THR A 96 16.19 26.99 14.10
CA THR A 96 16.77 28.24 14.58
C THR A 96 16.69 28.25 16.11
N GLN A 97 17.84 28.22 16.76
CA GLN A 97 17.94 28.24 18.20
C GLN A 97 18.52 29.56 18.70
N ASN A 98 17.78 30.27 19.55
CA ASN A 98 18.28 31.47 20.22
C ASN A 98 18.93 31.06 21.53
N LYS A 99 20.26 31.20 21.63
CA LYS A 99 21.04 31.00 22.87
C LYS A 99 21.32 32.35 23.55
N THR A 100 20.89 32.47 24.77
CA THR A 100 21.27 33.61 25.63
C THR A 100 22.51 33.19 26.40
N PRO A 101 23.68 33.86 26.25
CA PRO A 101 24.88 33.55 27.03
C PRO A 101 24.61 33.76 28.50
N PHE A 102 24.97 32.77 29.32
CA PHE A 102 24.81 32.84 30.75
C PHE A 102 25.78 33.90 31.33
N GLY A 103 25.25 34.99 31.96
CA GLY A 103 26.05 35.83 32.84
C GLY A 103 26.33 37.27 32.44
N LEU A 104 25.81 37.83 31.37
CA LEU A 104 26.00 39.23 30.99
C LEU A 104 24.68 39.92 30.64
N PHE A 105 24.40 41.05 31.31
CA PHE A 105 23.18 41.85 31.10
C PHE A 105 23.07 42.54 29.71
N THR A 106 24.05 42.36 28.85
CA THR A 106 24.05 42.88 27.46
C THR A 106 24.25 41.74 26.48
N ALA A 107 23.27 40.85 26.38
CA ALA A 107 23.42 39.68 25.55
C ALA A 107 22.99 39.97 24.13
N ASN A 108 23.91 39.98 23.20
CA ASN A 108 23.61 39.70 21.81
C ASN A 108 23.07 38.26 21.74
N LYS A 109 21.81 38.10 21.34
CA LYS A 109 21.25 36.78 21.08
C LYS A 109 22.13 36.12 20.00
N ILE A 110 22.66 34.96 20.34
CA ILE A 110 23.40 34.14 19.35
C ILE A 110 22.36 33.24 18.68
N GLU A 111 22.13 33.51 17.42
CA GLU A 111 21.26 32.68 16.59
C GLU A 111 22.08 31.53 16.02
N GLU A 112 21.78 30.32 16.41
CA GLU A 112 22.40 29.11 15.88
C GLU A 112 21.41 28.40 14.96
N ARG A 113 21.82 28.15 13.71
CA ARG A 113 21.02 27.48 12.70
C ARG A 113 21.55 26.09 12.46
N SER A 114 20.69 25.10 12.47
CA SER A 114 21.01 23.73 12.14
C SER A 114 19.91 23.13 11.30
N THR A 115 20.25 22.08 10.54
CA THR A 115 19.29 21.33 9.73
C THR A 115 19.30 19.88 10.18
N ARG A 116 18.11 19.32 10.42
CA ARG A 116 17.94 17.91 10.69
C ARG A 116 16.89 17.30 9.73
N TYR A 117 16.95 16.00 9.57
CA TYR A 117 16.00 15.27 8.75
C TYR A 117 15.22 14.30 9.63
N GLU A 118 13.91 14.21 9.40
CA GLU A 118 13.04 13.20 10.00
C GLU A 118 12.45 12.33 8.89
N TYR A 119 12.42 11.03 9.15
CA TYR A 119 11.92 10.04 8.22
C TYR A 119 10.67 9.38 8.81
N THR A 120 9.57 9.44 8.07
CA THR A 120 8.30 8.84 8.50
C THR A 120 7.78 7.94 7.40
N LEU A 121 7.66 6.64 7.68
CA LEU A 121 7.00 5.70 6.80
C LEU A 121 5.49 5.84 6.99
N LYS A 122 4.79 6.22 5.94
CA LYS A 122 3.34 6.24 5.88
C LYS A 122 2.86 5.03 5.10
N PHE A 123 1.80 4.41 5.55
CA PHE A 123 1.20 3.26 4.86
C PHE A 123 -0.31 3.24 5.05
N ARG A 124 -1.00 2.58 4.12
CA ARG A 124 -2.45 2.42 4.13
C ARG A 124 -2.85 1.22 3.28
N ALA A 125 -3.90 0.53 3.69
CA ALA A 125 -4.50 -0.51 2.87
C ALA A 125 -5.34 0.14 1.75
N VAL A 126 -5.25 -0.43 0.54
CA VAL A 126 -5.97 0.05 -0.66
C VAL A 126 -6.70 -1.12 -1.28
N ASN A 127 -7.97 -0.94 -1.59
CA ASN A 127 -8.74 -1.93 -2.30
C ASN A 127 -8.67 -1.69 -3.82
N ASN A 128 -7.76 -2.41 -4.47
CA ASN A 128 -7.58 -2.40 -5.93
C ASN A 128 -8.56 -3.33 -6.67
N GLY A 129 -9.47 -3.97 -5.93
CA GLY A 129 -10.48 -4.87 -6.46
C GLY A 129 -11.79 -4.16 -6.82
N GLN A 130 -12.77 -4.95 -7.21
CA GLN A 130 -14.12 -4.49 -7.53
C GLN A 130 -15.14 -4.84 -6.43
N ILE A 131 -14.68 -5.52 -5.39
CA ILE A 131 -15.49 -6.02 -4.28
C ILE A 131 -15.13 -5.29 -3.00
N LEU A 132 -16.14 -4.98 -2.20
CA LEU A 132 -15.99 -4.43 -0.87
C LEU A 132 -15.11 -5.32 -0.01
N ALA A 133 -14.06 -4.75 0.58
CA ALA A 133 -13.20 -5.45 1.52
C ALA A 133 -13.70 -5.24 2.95
N LYS A 134 -13.93 -6.34 3.66
CA LYS A 134 -14.37 -6.35 5.05
C LYS A 134 -13.29 -6.94 5.95
N TYR A 135 -13.23 -6.48 7.21
CA TYR A 135 -12.32 -7.00 8.23
C TYR A 135 -10.87 -7.06 7.76
N VAL A 136 -10.40 -5.94 7.17
CA VAL A 136 -9.04 -5.85 6.66
C VAL A 136 -8.07 -5.66 7.82
N ASN A 137 -7.23 -6.67 8.03
CA ASN A 137 -6.16 -6.64 9.02
C ASN A 137 -4.84 -6.83 8.29
N PHE A 138 -3.77 -6.27 8.82
CA PHE A 138 -2.46 -6.47 8.24
C PHE A 138 -1.34 -6.42 9.27
N TYR A 139 -0.27 -7.16 8.98
CA TYR A 139 1.00 -7.11 9.67
C TYR A 139 2.03 -6.48 8.74
N ILE A 140 2.84 -5.57 9.25
CA ILE A 140 3.96 -4.97 8.53
C ILE A 140 5.24 -5.28 9.29
N TYR A 141 6.21 -5.85 8.61
CA TYR A 141 7.49 -6.26 9.13
C TYR A 141 8.53 -5.24 8.65
N ILE A 142 9.04 -4.43 9.56
CA ILE A 142 10.05 -3.41 9.32
C ILE A 142 11.37 -3.84 9.91
N PRO A 143 12.53 -3.70 9.22
CA PRO A 143 13.82 -4.03 9.79
C PRO A 143 14.03 -3.34 11.14
N GLN A 144 14.31 -4.12 12.19
CA GLN A 144 14.41 -3.64 13.57
C GLN A 144 15.36 -2.46 13.75
N GLN A 145 16.45 -2.43 12.98
CA GLN A 145 17.51 -1.42 13.08
C GLN A 145 17.05 0.02 12.78
N ILE A 146 15.89 0.19 12.16
CA ILE A 146 15.34 1.51 11.80
C ILE A 146 14.09 1.87 12.55
N VAL A 147 13.65 1.05 13.49
CA VAL A 147 12.48 1.29 14.33
C VAL A 147 12.93 1.75 15.72
N GLU A 148 12.17 2.67 16.31
CA GLU A 148 12.47 3.20 17.64
C GLU A 148 12.41 2.09 18.69
N GLN A 149 13.53 1.82 19.35
CA GLN A 149 13.65 0.76 20.34
C GLN A 149 12.86 1.01 21.64
N SER A 150 12.41 2.25 21.88
CA SER A 150 11.60 2.61 23.04
C SER A 150 10.17 2.05 22.98
N LYS A 151 9.74 1.56 21.81
CA LYS A 151 8.44 0.92 21.63
C LYS A 151 8.62 -0.59 21.64
N GLU A 152 7.84 -1.25 22.49
CA GLU A 152 7.77 -2.71 22.51
C GLU A 152 6.98 -3.18 21.28
N TYR A 153 7.70 -3.60 20.26
CA TYR A 153 7.14 -4.33 19.12
C TYR A 153 7.50 -5.80 19.26
N ASP A 154 6.63 -6.66 18.78
CA ASP A 154 6.97 -8.06 18.60
C ASP A 154 8.11 -8.17 17.58
N LEU A 155 9.04 -9.09 17.82
CA LEU A 155 10.21 -9.30 16.98
C LEU A 155 10.10 -10.65 16.28
N GLU A 156 10.29 -10.64 14.96
CA GLU A 156 10.33 -11.85 14.15
C GLU A 156 11.47 -11.74 13.12
N ASP A 157 12.42 -12.66 13.16
CA ASP A 157 13.54 -12.77 12.21
C ASP A 157 14.30 -11.45 11.94
N GLY A 158 14.50 -10.62 12.96
CA GLY A 158 15.17 -9.32 12.84
C GLY A 158 14.28 -8.18 12.34
N TYR A 159 12.98 -8.40 12.31
CA TYR A 159 11.97 -7.39 12.01
C TYR A 159 11.15 -7.03 13.24
N SER A 160 10.76 -5.76 13.31
CA SER A 160 9.70 -5.31 14.23
C SER A 160 8.35 -5.47 13.54
N VAL A 161 7.42 -6.12 14.22
CA VAL A 161 6.08 -6.42 13.70
C VAL A 161 5.11 -5.32 14.11
N ILE A 162 4.47 -4.68 13.15
CA ILE A 162 3.45 -3.67 13.35
C ILE A 162 2.13 -4.28 12.89
N TYR A 163 1.19 -4.35 13.82
CA TYR A 163 -0.12 -4.94 13.58
C TYR A 163 -1.19 -3.87 13.53
N GLU A 164 -2.04 -3.93 12.50
CA GLU A 164 -3.28 -3.17 12.41
C GLU A 164 -4.48 -4.11 12.28
N ASP A 165 -5.41 -3.90 13.18
CA ASP A 165 -6.65 -4.65 13.27
C ASP A 165 -7.84 -3.72 13.01
N ASN A 166 -8.56 -3.99 11.94
CA ASN A 166 -9.78 -3.28 11.57
C ASN A 166 -11.02 -4.16 11.79
N THR A 167 -10.93 -5.09 12.71
CA THR A 167 -12.08 -5.89 13.13
C THR A 167 -13.01 -5.10 14.05
N ILE A 168 -14.22 -5.58 14.20
CA ILE A 168 -15.16 -5.08 15.20
C ILE A 168 -14.53 -5.32 16.57
N ARG A 169 -14.17 -4.24 17.24
CA ARG A 169 -13.77 -4.30 18.65
C ARG A 169 -15.01 -4.01 19.47
N ASP A 170 -15.16 -4.72 20.57
CA ASP A 170 -16.09 -4.32 21.60
C ASP A 170 -15.59 -3.01 22.19
N VAL A 171 -16.13 -1.90 21.72
CA VAL A 171 -15.77 -0.59 22.26
C VAL A 171 -16.40 -0.44 23.61
N VAL A 172 -15.59 -0.32 24.60
CA VAL A 172 -15.98 0.30 25.85
C VAL A 172 -15.92 1.82 25.65
N GLY A 173 -16.98 2.39 25.13
CA GLY A 173 -17.20 3.84 25.15
C GLY A 173 -17.74 4.23 26.53
N PHE A 174 -17.35 5.40 27.05
CA PHE A 174 -17.99 6.00 28.22
C PHE A 174 -18.81 7.20 27.77
N GLU A 175 -20.11 7.08 27.78
CA GLU A 175 -21.01 8.21 27.60
C GLU A 175 -21.76 8.44 28.92
N LEU A 176 -21.72 9.66 29.45
CA LEU A 176 -22.35 10.02 30.72
C LEU A 176 -21.95 9.10 31.91
N GLY A 177 -20.69 8.63 31.93
CA GLY A 177 -20.20 7.77 33.02
C GLY A 177 -20.68 6.30 32.95
N ARG A 178 -21.32 5.87 31.87
CA ARG A 178 -21.74 4.49 31.66
C ARG A 178 -20.91 3.83 30.56
N PRO A 179 -20.42 2.61 30.74
CA PRO A 179 -19.77 1.88 29.68
C PRO A 179 -20.79 1.56 28.57
N LEU A 180 -20.48 1.97 27.35
CA LEU A 180 -21.22 1.56 26.15
C LEU A 180 -20.52 0.32 25.60
N TYR A 181 -21.25 -0.79 25.57
CA TYR A 181 -20.83 -2.02 24.90
C TYR A 181 -21.46 -2.06 23.54
N GLY A 182 -20.66 -2.17 22.50
CA GLY A 182 -21.13 -2.32 21.13
C GLY A 182 -19.96 -2.54 20.18
N PRO A 183 -20.25 -2.98 18.95
CA PRO A 183 -19.20 -3.13 17.96
C PRO A 183 -18.52 -1.77 17.77
N ALA A 184 -17.20 -1.80 17.81
CA ALA A 184 -16.38 -0.66 17.43
C ALA A 184 -16.68 -0.32 15.98
N ARG A 185 -16.31 0.86 15.60
CA ARG A 185 -16.36 1.30 14.22
C ARG A 185 -15.66 0.27 13.34
N TYR A 186 -16.45 -0.22 12.37
CA TYR A 186 -15.98 -1.07 11.30
C TYR A 186 -15.99 -0.26 10.02
N ASP A 187 -14.82 -0.06 9.43
CA ASP A 187 -14.65 0.72 8.21
C ASP A 187 -14.29 -0.22 7.04
N PRO A 188 -15.29 -0.69 6.27
CA PRO A 188 -15.01 -1.48 5.08
C PRO A 188 -14.34 -0.61 4.00
N ILE A 189 -13.39 -1.18 3.26
CA ILE A 189 -12.71 -0.48 2.19
C ILE A 189 -13.46 -0.72 0.87
N LEU A 190 -14.08 0.31 0.36
CA LEU A 190 -14.78 0.29 -0.93
C LEU A 190 -13.80 0.09 -2.09
N PRO A 191 -14.25 -0.46 -3.24
CA PRO A 191 -13.46 -0.52 -4.46
C PRO A 191 -12.86 0.83 -4.84
N GLY A 192 -11.55 0.86 -5.13
CA GLY A 192 -10.82 2.07 -5.45
C GLY A 192 -10.54 3.01 -4.29
N MET A 193 -10.95 2.66 -3.08
CA MET A 193 -10.73 3.47 -1.87
C MET A 193 -9.60 2.90 -1.01
N CYS A 194 -9.17 3.69 -0.05
CA CYS A 194 -8.15 3.29 0.91
C CYS A 194 -8.65 3.47 2.34
N ASP A 195 -8.03 2.72 3.26
CA ASP A 195 -8.16 2.90 4.69
C ASP A 195 -7.47 4.20 5.16
N ARG A 196 -7.60 4.50 6.46
CA ARG A 196 -6.87 5.59 7.11
C ARG A 196 -5.36 5.44 6.92
N LYS A 197 -4.65 6.57 6.91
CA LYS A 197 -3.20 6.57 6.87
C LYS A 197 -2.62 6.24 8.24
N HIS A 198 -1.70 5.30 8.27
CA HIS A 198 -0.85 5.00 9.41
C HIS A 198 0.52 5.62 9.20
N SER A 199 1.24 5.88 10.28
CA SER A 199 2.58 6.46 10.22
C SER A 199 3.49 5.88 11.28
N LEU A 200 4.71 5.56 10.87
CA LEU A 200 5.79 5.09 11.72
C LEU A 200 7.01 6.00 11.55
N LYS A 201 7.50 6.56 12.65
CA LYS A 201 8.76 7.30 12.64
C LYS A 201 9.92 6.31 12.55
N LEU A 202 10.85 6.57 11.61
CA LEU A 202 12.03 5.74 11.40
C LEU A 202 13.26 6.40 12.03
N CYS A 203 14.11 5.59 12.65
CA CYS A 203 15.39 5.99 13.24
C CYS A 203 16.51 5.82 12.21
N ILE A 204 16.65 6.79 11.31
CA ILE A 204 17.62 6.78 10.20
C ILE A 204 18.30 8.13 10.17
N ASP A 205 19.62 8.14 10.01
CA ASP A 205 20.40 9.37 9.91
C ASP A 205 20.47 9.90 8.47
N LYS A 206 20.51 8.99 7.50
CA LYS A 206 20.66 9.34 6.07
C LYS A 206 19.80 8.44 5.19
N ILE A 207 19.10 9.06 4.23
CA ILE A 207 18.24 8.35 3.27
C ILE A 207 19.01 7.26 2.47
N LYS A 208 20.33 7.45 2.24
CA LYS A 208 21.15 6.47 1.52
C LYS A 208 21.30 5.13 2.23
N GLU A 209 21.10 5.10 3.53
CA GLU A 209 21.18 3.87 4.34
C GLU A 209 20.00 2.95 4.05
N ILE A 210 18.84 3.52 3.66
CA ILE A 210 17.62 2.79 3.40
C ILE A 210 17.77 1.80 2.23
N VAL A 211 18.52 2.16 1.20
CA VAL A 211 18.68 1.33 -0.02
C VAL A 211 19.34 -0.01 0.28
N ASN A 212 20.17 -0.06 1.31
CA ASN A 212 20.89 -1.27 1.72
C ASN A 212 20.13 -2.12 2.76
N LEU A 213 18.96 -1.67 3.20
CA LEU A 213 18.16 -2.40 4.17
C LEU A 213 17.41 -3.58 3.54
N PRO A 214 17.09 -4.61 4.32
CA PRO A 214 16.15 -5.63 3.90
C PRO A 214 14.82 -5.02 3.46
N CYS A 215 14.09 -5.73 2.59
CA CYS A 215 12.78 -5.28 2.11
C CYS A 215 11.77 -5.15 3.27
N ILE A 216 10.75 -4.32 3.07
CA ILE A 216 9.56 -4.33 3.93
C ILE A 216 8.75 -5.57 3.54
N LYS A 217 8.39 -6.39 4.52
CA LYS A 217 7.46 -7.50 4.31
C LYS A 217 6.10 -7.11 4.88
N TYR A 218 5.04 -7.66 4.32
CA TYR A 218 3.70 -7.45 4.85
C TYR A 218 2.78 -8.60 4.53
N GLU A 219 1.82 -8.79 5.41
CA GLU A 219 0.79 -9.81 5.34
C GLU A 219 -0.57 -9.14 5.45
N ILE A 220 -1.51 -9.52 4.58
CA ILE A 220 -2.85 -8.94 4.52
C ILE A 220 -3.88 -10.03 4.68
N HIS A 221 -4.84 -9.78 5.56
CA HIS A 221 -6.02 -10.59 5.79
C HIS A 221 -7.27 -9.77 5.49
N ALA A 222 -8.24 -10.37 4.84
CA ALA A 222 -9.56 -9.78 4.64
C ALA A 222 -10.60 -10.89 4.57
N ASP A 223 -11.85 -10.57 4.92
CA ASP A 223 -12.97 -11.50 4.80
C ASP A 223 -13.13 -11.97 3.35
N ASN A 224 -13.34 -13.27 3.17
CA ASN A 224 -13.50 -13.94 1.88
C ASN A 224 -12.30 -13.73 0.91
N ALA A 225 -11.09 -13.47 1.42
CA ALA A 225 -9.88 -13.38 0.64
C ALA A 225 -8.79 -14.29 1.21
N PRO A 226 -7.95 -14.89 0.35
CA PRO A 226 -6.79 -15.61 0.83
C PRO A 226 -5.79 -14.63 1.44
N THR A 227 -5.14 -15.03 2.51
CA THR A 227 -4.00 -14.30 3.08
C THR A 227 -2.94 -14.02 2.01
N ARG A 228 -2.43 -12.81 1.99
CA ARG A 228 -1.42 -12.38 1.02
C ARG A 228 -0.15 -11.96 1.73
N LEU A 229 0.93 -12.66 1.43
CA LEU A 229 2.28 -12.33 1.85
C LEU A 229 2.99 -11.62 0.69
N LYS A 230 3.58 -10.47 0.95
CA LYS A 230 4.30 -9.67 -0.04
C LYS A 230 5.54 -9.03 0.55
N GLU A 231 6.45 -8.67 -0.35
CA GLU A 231 7.65 -7.91 -0.03
C GLU A 231 7.77 -6.71 -0.97
N ILE A 232 8.21 -5.59 -0.44
CA ILE A 232 8.51 -4.39 -1.23
C ILE A 232 9.92 -3.91 -0.92
N LYS A 233 10.72 -3.70 -1.96
CA LYS A 233 12.03 -3.08 -1.84
C LYS A 233 11.89 -1.59 -1.61
N TRP A 234 12.77 -1.01 -0.82
CA TRP A 234 12.77 0.42 -0.52
C TRP A 234 12.84 1.32 -1.76
N GLU A 235 13.48 0.86 -2.83
CA GLU A 235 13.55 1.55 -4.12
C GLU A 235 12.16 1.76 -4.78
N LYS A 236 11.18 0.96 -4.41
CA LYS A 236 9.80 1.03 -4.92
C LYS A 236 8.86 1.83 -4.01
N VAL A 237 9.34 2.26 -2.86
CA VAL A 237 8.58 3.10 -1.94
C VAL A 237 8.57 4.53 -2.48
N THR A 238 7.38 5.12 -2.58
CA THR A 238 7.25 6.53 -3.02
C THR A 238 7.88 7.46 -1.99
N ILE A 239 8.71 8.41 -2.44
CA ILE A 239 9.35 9.38 -1.56
C ILE A 239 8.65 10.73 -1.71
N GLU A 240 8.14 11.26 -0.60
CA GLU A 240 7.62 12.62 -0.48
C GLU A 240 8.60 13.46 0.34
N GLN A 241 8.81 14.73 -0.06
CA GLN A 241 9.67 15.66 0.66
C GLN A 241 8.86 16.87 1.13
N GLN A 242 9.13 17.29 2.35
CA GLN A 242 8.58 18.54 2.89
C GLN A 242 9.64 19.27 3.71
N SER A 243 9.47 20.58 3.87
CA SER A 243 10.32 21.41 4.72
C SER A 243 9.49 22.03 5.84
N LYS A 244 10.08 22.13 7.01
CA LYS A 244 9.50 22.74 8.21
C LYS A 244 10.54 23.63 8.88
N GLU A 245 10.13 24.77 9.39
CA GLU A 245 10.95 25.63 10.23
C GLU A 245 10.56 25.42 11.70
N GLU A 246 11.56 25.35 12.55
CA GLU A 246 11.38 25.17 13.99
C GLU A 246 12.20 26.23 14.73
N TYR A 247 11.55 26.99 15.60
CA TYR A 247 12.18 28.02 16.42
C TYR A 247 12.22 27.55 17.87
N ILE A 248 13.41 27.48 18.45
CA ILE A 248 13.62 27.09 19.86
C ILE A 248 14.15 28.29 20.61
N ASP A 249 13.32 28.87 21.47
CA ASP A 249 13.73 29.90 22.41
C ASP A 249 14.09 29.25 23.74
N ASN A 250 15.40 29.15 24.03
CA ASN A 250 15.86 28.78 25.38
C ASN A 250 15.77 30.00 26.32
N VAL A 251 14.57 30.30 26.77
CA VAL A 251 14.39 31.19 27.90
C VAL A 251 14.60 30.33 29.16
N PRO A 252 15.59 30.62 30.04
CA PRO A 252 15.68 29.90 31.30
C PRO A 252 14.43 30.24 32.13
N HIS A 253 13.60 29.22 32.37
CA HIS A 253 12.50 29.32 33.32
C HIS A 253 13.12 29.45 34.72
N PHE A 254 13.24 30.67 35.21
CA PHE A 254 13.41 30.89 36.65
C PHE A 254 12.06 30.51 37.29
N ALA A 255 12.00 29.36 37.93
CA ALA A 255 10.94 29.07 38.88
C ALA A 255 11.11 30.06 40.04
N PRO A 256 10.11 30.88 40.39
CA PRO A 256 10.18 31.63 41.59
C PRO A 256 10.11 30.65 42.78
N ASN A 257 11.20 30.58 43.55
CA ASN A 257 11.16 29.96 44.84
C ASN A 257 10.17 30.76 45.70
N ILE A 258 9.02 30.16 46.02
CA ILE A 258 8.15 30.53 47.10
C ILE A 258 8.22 29.43 48.17
#